data_e40688b7b83bb10b62f57e26e7e0885a
#
_entry.id   e40688b7b83bb10b62f57e26e7e0885a
#
_cell.length_a   1.000
_cell.length_b   1.000
_cell.length_c   1.000
_cell.angle_alpha   90.00
_cell.angle_beta   90.00
_cell.angle_gamma   90.00
#
_symmetry.space_group_name_H-M   'P 1'
#
loop_
_entity.id
_entity.type
_entity.pdbx_description
1 polymer ?
#
loop_
_entity_poly.entity_id
_entity_poly.type
_entity_poly.pdbx_seq_one_letter_code
_entity_poly.pdbx_strand_id
1 'polypeptide(L)'
;MTTDPANRSQPGATAPLSDLHEQDARTGGADAAPAPTTSPVSTGPPERPPVYPQHPSSGTWHPVSTAGAPLSVRDVDAAASTAPSAHTSAQATARSSVRSPSETAAAGVVLRDLADEYAMLLCAHDPEAAARTGLPGGAILPDYSPAGLAERLSAERSLRHRVAAVDRSTGSDELLRRHLLERLETSIQFISAGEEGGNLGFLSSPFQQIARQLHRPPETPDRAGSEEADLAEAEAKWEDAWNLHRTRLEALPAALEGLAASLATSAEAGAIAPLSQVDVVAGQARDLASRRTRGLPEDLPATLHVQLQEADISARRAALDFASHLRTTLSPRAPQAEGVGRRRHALWMRRVLGTRVDPEETYAWATEELARVIAEQDAIAVDILGPGANAHSLNRHLRADPTQALRPQDYTIWAQEVADEAWDVVVGRVLDPPDGLGRPRVRLGESGAGVVRYEEPRGTGGERRPGVVLRSLADGERLVWPWMERTTVLHESVPGHHVHVGAHATSTRLTAWQRYLGSVAGCDEGWGLYAESLADELGLMPTPEDRFGRLAARRWRLARVLVDLGVHSRLPVPDDVAALPGASREWNRATVTAVLRHHTVISEGRLRFE
;
A
#
# COMPACT_ATOMS: atom_id res chain seq x y z
N MET A 1 54.53 25.59 -37.52
CA MET A 1 55.82 25.14 -36.99
C MET A 1 55.49 24.26 -35.82
N THR A 2 55.39 22.95 -36.07
CA THR A 2 56.32 21.87 -35.62
C THR A 2 56.20 21.67 -34.09
N THR A 3 55.88 20.55 -33.48
CA THR A 3 55.98 19.12 -33.80
C THR A 3 55.26 18.32 -32.69
N ASP A 4 54.57 17.30 -33.09
CA ASP A 4 54.23 16.08 -32.31
C ASP A 4 55.52 15.23 -32.18
N PRO A 5 55.70 14.19 -31.34
CA PRO A 5 54.78 13.07 -31.09
C PRO A 5 54.87 12.32 -29.72
N ALA A 6 53.81 11.55 -29.47
CA ALA A 6 53.77 10.17 -28.97
C ALA A 6 54.36 9.76 -27.59
N ASN A 7 53.54 9.23 -26.72
CA ASN A 7 53.77 7.86 -26.26
C ASN A 7 52.51 7.16 -25.77
N ARG A 8 52.35 5.92 -26.20
CA ARG A 8 51.25 4.97 -25.92
C ARG A 8 51.45 4.29 -24.57
N SER A 9 50.36 4.03 -23.84
CA SER A 9 50.20 2.80 -23.08
C SER A 9 48.71 2.56 -22.83
N GLN A 10 48.14 1.52 -23.39
CA GLN A 10 46.82 0.97 -23.08
C GLN A 10 46.90 0.15 -21.78
N PRO A 11 45.85 0.09 -20.97
CA PRO A 11 45.65 -0.95 -19.99
C PRO A 11 44.71 -2.04 -20.53
N GLY A 12 45.00 -3.24 -20.08
CA GLY A 12 44.44 -4.49 -20.52
C GLY A 12 42.99 -4.74 -20.13
N ALA A 13 42.40 -5.61 -20.94
CA ALA A 13 41.09 -6.18 -20.84
C ALA A 13 40.90 -7.02 -19.58
N THR A 14 39.76 -6.86 -18.92
CA THR A 14 39.21 -7.82 -17.96
C THR A 14 38.26 -8.76 -18.67
N ALA A 15 38.58 -10.07 -18.62
CA ALA A 15 37.77 -11.17 -19.13
C ALA A 15 36.61 -11.52 -18.15
N PRO A 16 35.54 -12.17 -18.64
CA PRO A 16 34.39 -12.54 -17.80
C PRO A 16 34.66 -13.87 -17.08
N LEU A 17 34.18 -13.94 -15.84
CA LEU A 17 34.09 -15.17 -15.06
C LEU A 17 32.90 -16.01 -15.54
N SER A 18 33.17 -17.02 -16.33
CA SER A 18 32.39 -18.24 -16.47
C SER A 18 33.32 -19.42 -16.18
N ASP A 19 32.75 -20.48 -15.62
CA ASP A 19 33.33 -21.81 -15.35
C ASP A 19 33.90 -22.04 -13.95
N LEU A 20 33.02 -22.59 -13.12
CA LEU A 20 33.33 -23.59 -12.11
C LEU A 20 32.19 -24.62 -12.08
N HIS A 21 32.25 -25.56 -13.02
CA HIS A 21 31.64 -26.89 -12.89
C HIS A 21 32.71 -27.93 -13.18
N GLU A 22 32.60 -29.06 -12.42
CA GLU A 22 33.30 -30.33 -12.58
C GLU A 22 34.71 -30.45 -11.98
N GLN A 23 34.74 -31.17 -10.88
CA GLN A 23 35.50 -32.40 -10.65
C GLN A 23 35.40 -32.76 -9.15
N ASP A 24 34.74 -33.87 -8.82
CA ASP A 24 35.40 -35.08 -8.37
C ASP A 24 34.38 -36.21 -8.15
N ALA A 25 34.42 -37.18 -9.02
CA ALA A 25 33.90 -38.52 -8.79
C ALA A 25 35.08 -39.47 -8.78
N ARG A 26 35.28 -40.20 -7.70
CA ARG A 26 35.80 -41.56 -7.60
C ARG A 26 36.30 -41.88 -6.20
N THR A 27 35.69 -42.85 -5.57
CA THR A 27 36.03 -44.24 -5.23
C THR A 27 35.29 -44.56 -3.92
N GLY A 28 34.56 -45.64 -3.85
CA GLY A 28 34.79 -46.98 -3.71
C GLY A 28 33.78 -47.71 -2.88
N GLY A 29 33.28 -48.84 -3.38
CA GLY A 29 33.13 -50.07 -2.60
C GLY A 29 31.78 -50.36 -1.94
N ALA A 30 30.96 -51.14 -2.63
CA ALA A 30 30.22 -52.32 -2.24
C ALA A 30 29.80 -52.50 -0.75
N ASP A 31 28.48 -52.62 -0.53
CA ASP A 31 27.93 -53.85 0.05
C ASP A 31 26.39 -53.91 -0.19
N ALA A 32 25.97 -55.06 -0.71
CA ALA A 32 24.59 -55.38 -1.02
C ALA A 32 23.85 -55.97 0.18
N ALA A 33 22.63 -55.54 0.44
CA ALA A 33 21.67 -56.26 1.28
C ALA A 33 20.30 -56.29 0.62
N PRO A 34 19.47 -57.34 0.87
CA PRO A 34 18.50 -57.87 -0.10
C PRO A 34 17.13 -57.21 -0.01
N ALA A 35 16.38 -57.27 -1.10
CA ALA A 35 15.03 -56.80 -1.29
C ALA A 35 14.00 -57.57 -0.39
N PRO A 36 12.98 -56.90 0.16
CA PRO A 36 11.84 -57.59 0.75
C PRO A 36 10.80 -57.91 -0.31
N THR A 37 10.30 -59.13 -0.20
CA THR A 37 9.27 -59.80 -0.96
C THR A 37 7.92 -59.07 -0.88
N THR A 38 7.29 -58.93 -2.06
CA THR A 38 5.91 -58.47 -2.23
C THR A 38 4.91 -59.55 -1.83
N SER A 39 3.96 -59.21 -0.95
CA SER A 39 2.69 -59.94 -0.78
C SER A 39 1.54 -59.10 -1.37
N PRO A 40 0.52 -59.71 -1.97
CA PRO A 40 -0.51 -59.01 -2.71
C PRO A 40 -1.54 -58.37 -1.75
N VAL A 41 -1.80 -57.09 -1.94
CA VAL A 41 -2.87 -56.36 -1.24
C VAL A 41 -4.19 -56.55 -2.01
N SER A 42 -5.17 -57.02 -1.27
CA SER A 42 -6.58 -57.21 -1.65
C SER A 42 -7.20 -55.85 -2.07
N THR A 43 -7.80 -55.83 -3.26
CA THR A 43 -8.63 -54.74 -3.76
C THR A 43 -10.04 -54.81 -3.15
N GLY A 44 -10.29 -53.96 -2.12
CA GLY A 44 -11.64 -53.63 -1.68
C GLY A 44 -12.17 -52.44 -2.49
N PRO A 45 -13.50 -52.26 -2.64
CA PRO A 45 -14.09 -51.16 -3.38
C PRO A 45 -13.78 -49.81 -2.69
N PRO A 46 -13.72 -48.69 -3.46
CA PRO A 46 -13.35 -47.39 -2.91
C PRO A 46 -14.38 -46.91 -1.89
N GLU A 47 -13.89 -46.52 -0.70
CA GLU A 47 -14.71 -45.85 0.31
C GLU A 47 -15.19 -44.49 -0.22
N ARG A 48 -16.47 -44.22 0.00
CA ARG A 48 -17.06 -42.90 -0.31
C ARG A 48 -16.43 -41.84 0.58
N PRO A 49 -16.15 -40.64 0.04
CA PRO A 49 -15.66 -39.54 0.85
C PRO A 49 -16.69 -39.15 1.92
N PRO A 50 -16.27 -38.66 3.09
CA PRO A 50 -17.17 -38.26 4.16
C PRO A 50 -18.08 -37.11 3.71
N VAL A 51 -19.37 -37.28 3.96
CA VAL A 51 -20.40 -36.26 3.74
C VAL A 51 -20.27 -35.25 4.87
N TYR A 52 -19.76 -34.06 4.57
CA TYR A 52 -19.81 -32.91 5.49
C TYR A 52 -21.28 -32.42 5.58
N PRO A 53 -21.75 -32.04 6.79
CA PRO A 53 -23.08 -31.45 6.91
C PRO A 53 -23.14 -30.16 6.11
N GLN A 54 -24.12 -30.06 5.22
CA GLN A 54 -24.42 -28.86 4.49
C GLN A 54 -24.86 -27.77 5.47
N HIS A 55 -24.09 -26.71 5.59
CA HIS A 55 -24.58 -25.47 6.19
C HIS A 55 -25.73 -24.91 5.35
N PRO A 56 -26.72 -24.27 5.97
CA PRO A 56 -27.87 -23.75 5.23
C PRO A 56 -27.39 -22.77 4.19
N SER A 57 -27.75 -23.09 2.97
CA SER A 57 -27.50 -22.38 1.74
C SER A 57 -27.56 -20.86 1.86
N SER A 58 -26.45 -20.22 1.49
CA SER A 58 -26.38 -19.12 0.54
C SER A 58 -27.72 -18.43 0.29
N GLY A 59 -27.91 -17.30 0.92
CA GLY A 59 -28.80 -16.30 0.35
C GLY A 59 -28.22 -15.94 -1.02
N THR A 60 -28.89 -16.38 -2.05
CA THR A 60 -28.63 -15.97 -3.43
C THR A 60 -28.74 -14.44 -3.49
N TRP A 61 -27.61 -13.81 -3.71
CA TRP A 61 -27.56 -12.45 -4.17
C TRP A 61 -28.23 -12.41 -5.55
N HIS A 62 -29.48 -11.97 -5.61
CA HIS A 62 -30.10 -11.62 -6.87
C HIS A 62 -29.57 -10.24 -7.26
N PRO A 63 -29.01 -10.08 -8.46
CA PRO A 63 -28.72 -8.75 -8.97
C PRO A 63 -30.05 -8.00 -9.06
N VAL A 64 -30.10 -6.82 -8.45
CA VAL A 64 -31.22 -5.89 -8.61
C VAL A 64 -31.27 -5.54 -10.07
N SER A 65 -32.40 -5.88 -10.70
CA SER A 65 -32.70 -5.56 -12.10
C SER A 65 -32.49 -4.07 -12.34
N THR A 66 -31.58 -3.72 -13.24
CA THR A 66 -31.31 -2.38 -13.69
C THR A 66 -32.44 -1.84 -14.58
N ALA A 67 -33.51 -1.40 -13.94
CA ALA A 67 -34.50 -0.49 -14.54
C ALA A 67 -35.04 0.40 -13.42
N GLY A 68 -34.31 1.43 -13.08
CA GLY A 68 -34.72 2.41 -12.07
C GLY A 68 -33.66 3.49 -11.91
N ALA A 69 -34.11 4.72 -11.87
CA ALA A 69 -33.36 5.97 -11.82
C ALA A 69 -32.15 6.01 -10.87
N PRO A 70 -31.18 6.91 -11.09
CA PRO A 70 -29.97 7.01 -10.25
C PRO A 70 -30.33 7.26 -8.80
N LEU A 71 -29.70 6.49 -7.88
CA LEU A 71 -29.85 6.65 -6.44
C LEU A 71 -29.34 8.04 -6.04
N SER A 72 -30.25 8.93 -5.64
CA SER A 72 -29.89 10.21 -5.06
C SER A 72 -29.54 10.02 -3.58
N VAL A 73 -28.71 10.91 -3.02
CA VAL A 73 -28.29 10.92 -1.60
C VAL A 73 -29.48 10.88 -0.61
N ARG A 74 -30.71 11.08 -1.09
CA ARG A 74 -31.94 11.02 -0.27
C ARG A 74 -32.40 9.59 0.03
N ASP A 75 -31.95 8.58 -0.75
CA ASP A 75 -32.44 7.20 -0.60
C ASP A 75 -31.65 6.38 0.44
N VAL A 76 -30.51 6.89 0.91
CA VAL A 76 -29.70 6.23 1.96
C VAL A 76 -30.34 6.31 3.34
N ASP A 77 -31.18 7.32 3.60
CA ASP A 77 -31.87 7.49 4.88
C ASP A 77 -33.08 6.54 5.07
N ALA A 78 -33.58 5.92 4.01
CA ALA A 78 -34.75 5.06 4.06
C ALA A 78 -34.44 3.57 4.30
N ALA A 79 -33.20 3.11 4.10
CA ALA A 79 -32.82 1.71 4.18
C ALA A 79 -32.47 1.21 5.61
N ALA A 80 -32.45 2.08 6.61
CA ALA A 80 -32.06 1.74 7.99
C ALA A 80 -33.23 1.26 8.89
N SER A 81 -34.44 1.04 8.35
CA SER A 81 -35.66 0.82 9.15
C SER A 81 -36.37 -0.50 8.94
N THR A 82 -35.71 -1.63 8.72
CA THR A 82 -36.41 -2.93 8.82
C THR A 82 -35.49 -4.03 9.33
N ALA A 83 -35.52 -4.28 10.64
CA ALA A 83 -35.15 -5.56 11.22
C ALA A 83 -36.31 -6.06 12.10
N PRO A 84 -36.65 -7.36 12.07
CA PRO A 84 -37.85 -7.88 12.72
C PRO A 84 -37.70 -8.04 14.24
N SER A 85 -38.74 -7.64 14.93
CA SER A 85 -38.92 -7.69 16.38
C SER A 85 -39.11 -9.14 16.87
N ALA A 86 -38.32 -9.56 17.85
CA ALA A 86 -38.68 -10.68 18.72
C ALA A 86 -39.12 -10.13 20.07
N HIS A 87 -40.35 -10.43 20.48
CA HIS A 87 -40.97 -10.02 21.73
C HIS A 87 -40.35 -10.71 22.94
N THR A 88 -39.98 -9.94 23.94
CA THR A 88 -40.16 -10.30 25.33
C THR A 88 -40.42 -9.03 26.15
N SER A 89 -41.53 -9.02 26.83
CA SER A 89 -42.02 -7.92 27.64
C SER A 89 -41.21 -7.78 28.93
N ALA A 90 -40.62 -6.61 29.13
CA ALA A 90 -40.34 -6.05 30.45
C ALA A 90 -40.59 -4.54 30.33
N GLN A 91 -41.70 -4.09 30.98
CA GLN A 91 -42.03 -2.68 31.13
C GLN A 91 -40.96 -2.00 32.00
N ALA A 92 -40.04 -1.31 31.37
CA ALA A 92 -39.29 -0.21 32.00
C ALA A 92 -39.64 1.04 31.22
N THR A 93 -40.34 1.96 31.88
CA THR A 93 -40.67 3.29 31.36
C THR A 93 -39.41 4.10 31.13
N ALA A 94 -38.77 3.92 29.98
CA ALA A 94 -37.77 4.84 29.46
C ALA A 94 -38.50 5.97 28.74
N ARG A 95 -38.58 7.13 29.33
CA ARG A 95 -39.00 8.37 28.66
C ARG A 95 -38.03 8.61 27.50
N SER A 96 -38.44 8.26 26.31
CA SER A 96 -37.78 8.67 25.06
C SER A 96 -38.00 10.19 24.92
N SER A 97 -37.06 11.00 25.40
CA SER A 97 -37.03 12.42 25.08
C SER A 97 -36.59 12.55 23.63
N VAL A 98 -37.54 12.77 22.73
CA VAL A 98 -37.27 13.28 21.39
C VAL A 98 -36.61 14.65 21.56
N ARG A 99 -35.27 14.71 21.38
CA ARG A 99 -34.54 15.99 21.44
C ARG A 99 -34.86 16.84 20.21
N SER A 100 -34.69 18.15 20.38
CA SER A 100 -34.93 19.12 19.31
C SER A 100 -33.89 18.96 18.17
N PRO A 101 -34.25 19.26 16.91
CA PRO A 101 -33.31 19.29 15.80
C PRO A 101 -32.06 20.16 16.04
N SER A 102 -32.16 21.16 16.92
CA SER A 102 -31.06 22.05 17.30
C SER A 102 -29.97 21.37 18.14
N GLU A 103 -30.32 20.40 19.00
CA GLU A 103 -29.34 19.67 19.83
C GLU A 103 -28.54 18.67 18.98
N THR A 104 -29.17 18.04 17.99
CA THR A 104 -28.49 17.13 17.05
C THR A 104 -27.53 17.90 16.13
N ALA A 105 -27.95 19.08 15.64
CA ALA A 105 -27.09 19.96 14.85
C ALA A 105 -25.87 20.44 15.65
N ALA A 106 -26.05 20.77 16.95
CA ALA A 106 -24.95 21.16 17.83
C ALA A 106 -23.94 20.02 18.04
N ALA A 107 -24.41 18.77 18.20
CA ALA A 107 -23.54 17.61 18.31
C ALA A 107 -22.69 17.41 17.05
N GLY A 108 -23.26 17.60 15.85
CA GLY A 108 -22.55 17.53 14.59
C GLY A 108 -21.46 18.61 14.44
N VAL A 109 -21.69 19.83 14.92
CA VAL A 109 -20.66 20.88 14.95
C VAL A 109 -19.49 20.46 15.83
N VAL A 110 -19.77 20.02 17.05
CA VAL A 110 -18.74 19.56 18.00
C VAL A 110 -17.92 18.41 17.43
N LEU A 111 -18.53 17.45 16.72
CA LEU A 111 -17.80 16.35 16.11
C LEU A 111 -16.88 16.80 14.98
N ARG A 112 -17.30 17.76 14.16
CA ARG A 112 -16.46 18.35 13.12
C ARG A 112 -15.27 19.11 13.71
N ASP A 113 -15.49 19.88 14.78
CA ASP A 113 -14.42 20.59 15.51
C ASP A 113 -13.41 19.59 16.09
N LEU A 114 -13.87 18.46 16.66
CA LEU A 114 -12.99 17.40 17.17
C LEU A 114 -12.22 16.68 16.05
N ALA A 115 -12.80 16.53 14.87
CA ALA A 115 -12.12 15.97 13.72
C ALA A 115 -11.02 16.92 13.20
N ASP A 116 -11.29 18.22 13.17
CA ASP A 116 -10.30 19.23 12.78
C ASP A 116 -9.19 19.36 13.84
N GLU A 117 -9.52 19.23 15.13
CA GLU A 117 -8.51 19.15 16.20
C GLU A 117 -7.61 17.91 16.04
N TYR A 118 -8.20 16.76 15.65
CA TYR A 118 -7.40 15.55 15.36
C TYR A 118 -6.50 15.76 14.15
N ALA A 119 -6.98 16.42 13.10
CA ALA A 119 -6.14 16.78 11.96
C ALA A 119 -4.95 17.66 12.40
N MET A 120 -5.20 18.69 13.21
CA MET A 120 -4.15 19.56 13.74
C MET A 120 -3.14 18.81 14.61
N LEU A 121 -3.61 17.88 15.46
CA LEU A 121 -2.73 17.01 16.26
C LEU A 121 -1.79 16.19 15.35
N LEU A 122 -2.34 15.56 14.31
CA LEU A 122 -1.52 14.77 13.37
C LEU A 122 -0.52 15.65 12.61
N CYS A 123 -0.94 16.84 12.16
CA CYS A 123 -0.06 17.80 11.48
C CYS A 123 1.06 18.34 12.38
N ALA A 124 0.82 18.45 13.68
CA ALA A 124 1.84 18.87 14.64
C ALA A 124 2.98 17.85 14.79
N HIS A 125 2.70 16.55 14.56
CA HIS A 125 3.67 15.46 14.68
C HIS A 125 4.24 14.96 13.35
N ASP A 126 3.56 15.24 12.22
CA ASP A 126 3.94 14.74 10.91
C ASP A 126 3.88 15.86 9.84
N PRO A 127 5.04 16.29 9.29
CA PRO A 127 5.08 17.30 8.24
C PRO A 127 4.41 16.84 6.93
N GLU A 128 4.31 15.53 6.66
CA GLU A 128 3.58 15.02 5.49
C GLU A 128 2.06 15.22 5.66
N ALA A 129 1.53 15.00 6.87
CA ALA A 129 0.13 15.29 7.17
C ALA A 129 -0.19 16.79 7.00
N ALA A 130 0.71 17.66 7.46
CA ALA A 130 0.58 19.11 7.25
C ALA A 130 0.61 19.48 5.76
N ALA A 131 1.52 18.93 4.98
CA ALA A 131 1.63 19.17 3.54
C ALA A 131 0.39 18.65 2.76
N ARG A 132 -0.20 17.52 3.17
CA ARG A 132 -1.40 16.97 2.54
C ARG A 132 -2.65 17.78 2.83
N THR A 133 -2.80 18.25 4.06
CA THR A 133 -3.99 18.98 4.50
C THR A 133 -3.94 20.47 4.18
N GLY A 134 -2.75 21.04 4.04
CA GLY A 134 -2.53 22.50 4.01
C GLY A 134 -2.73 23.18 5.37
N LEU A 135 -2.86 22.41 6.45
CA LEU A 135 -2.97 22.91 7.81
C LEU A 135 -1.58 23.25 8.37
N PRO A 136 -1.50 24.17 9.36
CA PRO A 136 -0.24 24.46 10.03
C PRO A 136 0.36 23.19 10.65
N GLY A 137 1.65 22.96 10.42
CA GLY A 137 2.45 21.89 11.03
C GLY A 137 3.53 22.46 11.91
N GLY A 138 3.97 21.70 12.93
CA GLY A 138 5.05 22.11 13.84
C GLY A 138 6.34 21.32 13.67
N ALA A 139 6.25 20.08 13.26
CA ALA A 139 7.39 19.19 13.14
C ALA A 139 8.20 19.46 11.86
N ILE A 140 9.52 19.50 12.00
CA ILE A 140 10.46 19.53 10.86
C ILE A 140 10.64 18.12 10.29
N LEU A 141 10.74 17.12 11.17
CA LEU A 141 10.72 15.68 10.88
C LEU A 141 9.70 15.01 11.82
N PRO A 142 9.13 13.86 11.44
CA PRO A 142 8.26 13.09 12.34
C PRO A 142 8.99 12.71 13.62
N ASP A 143 8.35 12.91 14.78
CA ASP A 143 8.93 12.55 16.08
C ASP A 143 8.42 11.17 16.53
N TYR A 144 9.28 10.17 16.38
CA TYR A 144 9.07 8.81 16.86
C TYR A 144 9.87 8.51 18.14
N SER A 145 10.31 9.51 18.88
CA SER A 145 10.93 9.31 20.19
C SER A 145 9.91 8.74 21.21
N PRO A 146 10.37 8.08 22.27
CA PRO A 146 9.48 7.67 23.36
C PRO A 146 8.66 8.81 23.95
N ALA A 147 9.24 10.01 24.04
CA ALA A 147 8.55 11.21 24.52
C ALA A 147 7.45 11.68 23.55
N GLY A 148 7.77 11.80 22.25
CA GLY A 148 6.80 12.20 21.22
C GLY A 148 5.65 11.20 21.08
N LEU A 149 5.94 9.88 21.13
CA LEU A 149 4.89 8.86 21.14
C LEU A 149 4.02 8.91 22.41
N ALA A 150 4.58 9.22 23.58
CA ALA A 150 3.82 9.36 24.82
C ALA A 150 2.94 10.62 24.81
N GLU A 151 3.42 11.74 24.28
CA GLU A 151 2.65 12.96 24.09
C GLU A 151 1.45 12.74 23.16
N ARG A 152 1.70 12.16 21.98
CA ARG A 152 0.66 11.80 21.02
C ARG A 152 -0.37 10.87 21.64
N LEU A 153 0.06 9.82 22.33
CA LEU A 153 -0.82 8.88 23.01
C LEU A 153 -1.73 9.56 24.04
N SER A 154 -1.19 10.50 24.81
CA SER A 154 -1.95 11.27 25.80
C SER A 154 -3.01 12.16 25.14
N ALA A 155 -2.64 12.87 24.09
CA ALA A 155 -3.55 13.73 23.32
C ALA A 155 -4.66 12.92 22.64
N GLU A 156 -4.33 11.78 22.00
CA GLU A 156 -5.32 10.90 21.37
C GLU A 156 -6.30 10.29 22.40
N ARG A 157 -5.84 9.93 23.60
CA ARG A 157 -6.71 9.45 24.69
C ARG A 157 -7.70 10.52 25.15
N SER A 158 -7.23 11.75 25.32
CA SER A 158 -8.08 12.89 25.66
C SER A 158 -9.13 13.15 24.59
N LEU A 159 -8.71 13.18 23.33
CA LEU A 159 -9.61 13.39 22.19
C LEU A 159 -10.64 12.27 22.06
N ARG A 160 -10.23 11.00 22.19
CA ARG A 160 -11.14 9.86 22.20
C ARG A 160 -12.20 9.97 23.29
N HIS A 161 -11.82 10.40 24.50
CA HIS A 161 -12.76 10.59 25.60
C HIS A 161 -13.81 11.66 25.25
N ARG A 162 -13.39 12.78 24.66
CA ARG A 162 -14.28 13.86 24.24
C ARG A 162 -15.22 13.44 23.11
N VAL A 163 -14.72 12.71 22.10
CA VAL A 163 -15.54 12.16 21.00
C VAL A 163 -16.58 11.16 21.56
N ALA A 164 -16.17 10.31 22.51
CA ALA A 164 -17.08 9.34 23.13
C ALA A 164 -18.18 10.02 23.96
N ALA A 165 -17.91 11.18 24.55
CA ALA A 165 -18.87 11.97 25.35
C ALA A 165 -19.91 12.72 24.50
N VAL A 166 -19.73 12.82 23.18
CA VAL A 166 -20.74 13.41 22.29
C VAL A 166 -21.91 12.43 22.16
N ASP A 167 -22.99 12.76 22.85
CA ASP A 167 -24.20 11.95 22.84
C ASP A 167 -25.04 12.20 21.56
N ARG A 168 -25.54 11.10 20.96
CA ARG A 168 -26.66 11.08 20.02
C ARG A 168 -26.50 11.93 18.76
N SER A 169 -25.41 11.76 18.08
CA SER A 169 -25.30 12.11 16.68
C SER A 169 -26.16 11.18 15.81
N THR A 170 -26.62 11.64 14.66
CA THR A 170 -27.44 10.88 13.70
C THR A 170 -26.87 11.03 12.30
N GLY A 171 -27.24 10.13 11.39
CA GLY A 171 -26.83 10.20 9.99
C GLY A 171 -25.31 10.27 9.81
N SER A 172 -24.84 11.21 9.00
CA SER A 172 -23.41 11.41 8.70
C SER A 172 -22.56 11.76 9.92
N ASP A 173 -23.12 12.45 10.91
CA ASP A 173 -22.40 12.84 12.12
C ASP A 173 -22.13 11.62 13.02
N GLU A 174 -23.05 10.64 13.08
CA GLU A 174 -22.81 9.38 13.77
C GLU A 174 -21.76 8.52 13.05
N LEU A 175 -21.73 8.54 11.72
CA LEU A 175 -20.67 7.88 10.95
C LEU A 175 -19.31 8.52 11.24
N LEU A 176 -19.23 9.86 11.28
CA LEU A 176 -18.01 10.57 11.65
C LEU A 176 -17.56 10.20 13.07
N ARG A 177 -18.50 10.18 14.05
CA ARG A 177 -18.19 9.81 15.44
C ARG A 177 -17.61 8.39 15.54
N ARG A 178 -18.23 7.42 14.87
CA ARG A 178 -17.75 6.02 14.85
C ARG A 178 -16.38 5.91 14.19
N HIS A 179 -16.18 6.61 13.08
CA HIS A 179 -14.92 6.61 12.37
C HIS A 179 -13.79 7.22 13.21
N LEU A 180 -14.02 8.38 13.85
CA LEU A 180 -13.07 8.98 14.78
C LEU A 180 -12.71 8.05 15.93
N LEU A 181 -13.71 7.43 16.57
CA LEU A 181 -13.48 6.49 17.67
C LEU A 181 -12.67 5.28 17.21
N GLU A 182 -13.00 4.72 16.06
CA GLU A 182 -12.29 3.57 15.52
C GLU A 182 -10.81 3.90 15.24
N ARG A 183 -10.53 5.02 14.58
CA ARG A 183 -9.16 5.43 14.27
C ARG A 183 -8.35 5.79 15.52
N LEU A 184 -8.93 6.55 16.44
CA LEU A 184 -8.32 6.88 17.73
C LEU A 184 -8.06 5.64 18.58
N GLU A 185 -9.01 4.72 18.71
CA GLU A 185 -8.83 3.47 19.45
C GLU A 185 -7.73 2.60 18.85
N THR A 186 -7.70 2.50 17.53
CA THR A 186 -6.68 1.73 16.82
C THR A 186 -5.29 2.34 17.02
N SER A 187 -5.14 3.66 16.88
CA SER A 187 -3.87 4.36 17.11
C SER A 187 -3.40 4.21 18.55
N ILE A 188 -4.28 4.44 19.53
CA ILE A 188 -3.99 4.29 20.96
C ILE A 188 -3.52 2.85 21.28
N GLN A 189 -4.20 1.83 20.75
CA GLN A 189 -3.80 0.43 20.95
C GLN A 189 -2.46 0.14 20.31
N PHE A 190 -2.21 0.65 19.11
CA PHE A 190 -1.00 0.43 18.35
C PHE A 190 0.23 1.04 19.06
N ILE A 191 0.13 2.30 19.49
CA ILE A 191 1.20 2.97 20.27
C ILE A 191 1.40 2.26 21.61
N SER A 192 0.30 1.96 22.34
CA SER A 192 0.39 1.32 23.65
C SER A 192 0.98 -0.09 23.61
N ALA A 193 0.83 -0.80 22.49
CA ALA A 193 1.43 -2.13 22.28
C ALA A 193 2.90 -2.06 21.81
N GLY A 194 3.45 -0.87 21.61
CA GLY A 194 4.81 -0.66 21.08
C GLY A 194 4.92 -0.91 19.57
N GLU A 195 3.82 -1.16 18.86
CA GLU A 195 3.87 -1.48 17.43
C GLU A 195 4.26 -0.27 16.57
N GLU A 196 3.89 0.95 16.97
CA GLU A 196 4.29 2.18 16.28
C GLU A 196 5.80 2.40 16.37
N GLY A 197 6.36 2.37 17.59
CA GLY A 197 7.80 2.58 17.82
C GLY A 197 8.67 1.38 17.41
N GLY A 198 8.10 0.17 17.33
CA GLY A 198 8.80 -1.08 16.97
C GLY A 198 8.73 -1.41 15.47
N ASN A 199 8.03 -0.58 14.66
CA ASN A 199 7.83 -0.85 13.25
C ASN A 199 9.09 -0.59 12.41
N LEU A 200 9.58 -1.62 11.72
CA LEU A 200 10.66 -1.57 10.74
C LEU A 200 10.22 -2.16 9.39
N GLY A 201 8.95 -2.00 9.02
CA GLY A 201 8.51 -2.31 7.67
C GLY A 201 9.32 -1.49 6.65
N PHE A 202 9.85 -2.15 5.62
CA PHE A 202 10.84 -1.55 4.72
C PHE A 202 10.26 -0.63 3.63
N LEU A 203 8.92 -0.52 3.55
CA LEU A 203 8.23 0.41 2.62
C LEU A 203 7.64 1.62 3.33
N SER A 204 7.08 1.42 4.51
CA SER A 204 6.32 2.46 5.22
C SER A 204 6.42 2.29 6.73
N SER A 205 7.58 2.59 7.29
CA SER A 205 7.83 2.62 8.73
C SER A 205 8.30 4.01 9.16
N PRO A 206 8.45 4.26 10.44
CA PRO A 206 9.04 5.50 10.96
C PRO A 206 10.32 5.93 10.25
N PHE A 207 11.22 4.98 9.98
CA PHE A 207 12.46 5.30 9.27
C PHE A 207 12.22 5.86 7.87
N GLN A 208 11.35 5.21 7.06
CA GLN A 208 11.07 5.70 5.70
C GLN A 208 10.29 7.01 5.71
N GLN A 209 9.43 7.24 6.71
CA GLN A 209 8.72 8.51 6.86
C GLN A 209 9.69 9.66 7.13
N ILE A 210 10.67 9.45 8.02
CA ILE A 210 11.78 10.41 8.25
C ILE A 210 12.60 10.60 6.96
N ALA A 211 13.03 9.51 6.33
CA ALA A 211 13.90 9.52 5.16
C ALA A 211 13.25 10.20 3.94
N ARG A 212 11.93 10.05 3.74
CA ARG A 212 11.19 10.71 2.66
C ARG A 212 11.25 12.23 2.73
N GLN A 213 11.34 12.81 3.93
CA GLN A 213 11.48 14.24 4.08
C GLN A 213 12.80 14.79 3.51
N LEU A 214 13.79 13.92 3.26
CA LEU A 214 15.13 14.27 2.76
C LEU A 214 15.33 13.91 1.28
N HIS A 215 14.39 13.21 0.63
CA HIS A 215 14.61 12.59 -0.68
C HIS A 215 14.61 13.56 -1.87
N ARG A 216 14.02 14.72 -1.74
CA ARG A 216 13.94 15.68 -2.85
C ARG A 216 14.59 17.01 -2.44
N PRO A 217 15.81 17.25 -2.89
CA PRO A 217 16.28 18.62 -2.92
C PRO A 217 15.36 19.46 -3.82
N PRO A 218 15.08 20.72 -3.46
CA PRO A 218 14.23 21.59 -4.27
C PRO A 218 14.82 21.76 -5.67
N GLU A 219 13.94 21.77 -6.67
CA GLU A 219 14.34 22.03 -8.06
C GLU A 219 14.73 23.50 -8.22
N THR A 220 15.71 23.76 -9.09
CA THR A 220 16.10 25.14 -9.45
C THR A 220 14.92 25.77 -10.22
N PRO A 221 14.51 27.02 -9.90
CA PRO A 221 13.47 27.71 -10.66
C PRO A 221 13.85 27.85 -12.13
N ASP A 222 12.88 27.65 -13.02
CA ASP A 222 13.07 27.93 -14.44
C ASP A 222 13.08 29.45 -14.63
N ARG A 223 14.24 30.00 -15.03
CA ARG A 223 14.46 31.42 -15.25
C ARG A 223 14.06 31.86 -16.68
N ALA A 224 13.73 30.93 -17.56
CA ALA A 224 13.44 31.24 -18.95
C ALA A 224 11.98 31.76 -19.12
N GLY A 225 11.84 33.03 -19.42
CA GLY A 225 10.56 33.64 -19.83
C GLY A 225 9.65 34.16 -18.72
N SER A 226 10.14 34.25 -17.47
CA SER A 226 9.39 34.78 -16.33
C SER A 226 9.56 36.32 -16.23
N GLU A 227 8.51 37.02 -15.78
CA GLU A 227 8.61 38.43 -15.41
C GLU A 227 9.52 38.61 -14.18
N GLU A 228 10.21 39.77 -14.05
CA GLU A 228 11.20 40.00 -13.00
C GLU A 228 10.64 39.86 -11.57
N ALA A 229 9.36 40.24 -11.35
CA ALA A 229 8.68 40.08 -10.06
C ALA A 229 8.39 38.63 -9.74
N ASP A 230 7.94 37.83 -10.71
CA ASP A 230 7.66 36.39 -10.56
C ASP A 230 8.94 35.60 -10.33
N LEU A 231 10.04 36.05 -10.96
CA LEU A 231 11.37 35.46 -10.77
C LEU A 231 11.90 35.69 -9.34
N ALA A 232 11.76 36.89 -8.80
CA ALA A 232 12.21 37.22 -7.44
C ALA A 232 11.41 36.41 -6.39
N GLU A 233 10.11 36.24 -6.59
CA GLU A 233 9.27 35.39 -5.71
C GLU A 233 9.66 33.91 -5.82
N ALA A 234 9.93 33.40 -7.01
CA ALA A 234 10.37 32.03 -7.25
C ALA A 234 11.74 31.76 -6.62
N GLU A 235 12.68 32.68 -6.71
CA GLU A 235 14.00 32.60 -6.08
C GLU A 235 13.92 32.63 -4.55
N ALA A 236 13.06 33.47 -3.97
CA ALA A 236 12.82 33.47 -2.53
C ALA A 236 12.22 32.15 -2.03
N LYS A 237 11.21 31.61 -2.72
CA LYS A 237 10.63 30.30 -2.41
C LYS A 237 11.64 29.16 -2.55
N TRP A 238 12.54 29.25 -3.51
CA TRP A 238 13.60 28.29 -3.73
C TRP A 238 14.64 28.32 -2.59
N GLU A 239 15.06 29.50 -2.18
CA GLU A 239 15.97 29.68 -1.03
C GLU A 239 15.35 29.19 0.28
N ASP A 240 14.05 29.48 0.51
CA ASP A 240 13.29 28.97 1.66
C ASP A 240 13.21 27.44 1.66
N ALA A 241 13.03 26.82 0.50
CA ALA A 241 13.00 25.38 0.35
C ALA A 241 14.37 24.73 0.69
N TRP A 242 15.50 25.38 0.30
CA TRP A 242 16.83 24.92 0.68
C TRP A 242 17.14 25.15 2.17
N ASN A 243 16.66 26.22 2.76
CA ASN A 243 16.71 26.46 4.20
C ASN A 243 15.93 25.40 4.97
N LEU A 244 14.74 25.04 4.51
CA LEU A 244 13.97 23.95 5.09
C LEU A 244 14.70 22.60 4.96
N HIS A 245 15.31 22.32 3.81
CA HIS A 245 16.12 21.12 3.61
C HIS A 245 17.30 21.05 4.56
N ARG A 246 18.03 22.16 4.75
CA ARG A 246 19.09 22.29 5.75
C ARG A 246 18.58 21.97 7.16
N THR A 247 17.47 22.60 7.56
CA THR A 247 16.86 22.37 8.89
C THR A 247 16.46 20.89 9.09
N ARG A 248 15.98 20.22 8.03
CA ARG A 248 15.69 18.79 8.08
C ARG A 248 16.92 17.92 8.24
N LEU A 249 18.01 18.26 7.56
CA LEU A 249 19.29 17.57 7.73
C LEU A 249 19.85 17.75 9.16
N GLU A 250 19.75 18.96 9.72
CA GLU A 250 20.15 19.27 11.11
C GLU A 250 19.31 18.51 12.14
N ALA A 251 18.01 18.28 11.87
CA ALA A 251 17.11 17.56 12.75
C ALA A 251 17.28 16.03 12.69
N LEU A 252 17.89 15.49 11.62
CA LEU A 252 17.97 14.05 11.39
C LEU A 252 18.67 13.29 12.51
N PRO A 253 19.78 13.73 13.11
CA PRO A 253 20.44 13.02 14.21
C PRO A 253 19.49 12.75 15.37
N ALA A 254 18.78 13.78 15.85
CA ALA A 254 17.84 13.65 16.97
C ALA A 254 16.65 12.76 16.62
N ALA A 255 16.12 12.84 15.38
CA ALA A 255 15.01 12.01 14.93
C ALA A 255 15.40 10.52 14.88
N LEU A 256 16.61 10.18 14.40
CA LEU A 256 17.09 8.79 14.36
C LEU A 256 17.47 8.27 15.74
N GLU A 257 18.03 9.09 16.63
CA GLU A 257 18.28 8.73 18.02
C GLU A 257 16.97 8.44 18.76
N GLY A 258 15.96 9.30 18.60
CA GLY A 258 14.63 9.10 19.16
C GLY A 258 13.97 7.81 18.65
N LEU A 259 14.06 7.53 17.35
CA LEU A 259 13.57 6.27 16.78
C LEU A 259 14.33 5.05 17.34
N ALA A 260 15.65 5.12 17.48
CA ALA A 260 16.44 4.04 18.05
C ALA A 260 16.03 3.73 19.49
N ALA A 261 15.73 4.76 20.29
CA ALA A 261 15.22 4.60 21.65
C ALA A 261 13.83 3.94 21.69
N SER A 262 12.94 4.29 20.77
CA SER A 262 11.61 3.68 20.66
C SER A 262 11.69 2.23 20.20
N LEU A 263 12.57 1.90 19.26
CA LEU A 263 12.82 0.51 18.86
C LEU A 263 13.30 -0.34 20.04
N ALA A 264 14.19 0.18 20.88
CA ALA A 264 14.67 -0.51 22.07
C ALA A 264 13.54 -0.75 23.09
N THR A 265 12.76 0.30 23.41
CA THR A 265 11.60 0.21 24.32
C THR A 265 10.53 -0.76 23.80
N SER A 266 10.22 -0.70 22.51
CA SER A 266 9.25 -1.59 21.86
C SER A 266 9.72 -3.04 21.88
N ALA A 267 11.02 -3.28 21.67
CA ALA A 267 11.60 -4.62 21.75
C ALA A 267 11.51 -5.22 23.17
N GLU A 268 11.64 -4.40 24.20
CA GLU A 268 11.42 -4.81 25.61
C GLU A 268 9.97 -5.18 25.88
N ALA A 269 9.02 -4.50 25.23
CA ALA A 269 7.59 -4.79 25.29
C ALA A 269 7.17 -5.99 24.39
N GLY A 270 8.11 -6.59 23.64
CA GLY A 270 7.86 -7.71 22.72
C GLY A 270 7.37 -7.31 21.33
N ALA A 271 7.37 -6.02 21.01
CA ALA A 271 7.08 -5.50 19.67
C ALA A 271 8.38 -5.30 18.87
N ILE A 272 9.09 -6.38 18.62
CA ILE A 272 10.33 -6.38 17.84
C ILE A 272 10.07 -6.88 16.42
N ALA A 273 10.72 -6.25 15.44
CA ALA A 273 10.67 -6.64 14.02
C ALA A 273 11.52 -7.92 13.77
N PRO A 274 11.17 -8.74 12.75
CA PRO A 274 12.00 -9.86 12.32
C PRO A 274 13.39 -9.42 11.85
N LEU A 275 14.38 -10.32 11.95
CA LEU A 275 15.76 -10.04 11.55
C LEU A 275 15.86 -9.55 10.09
N SER A 276 15.09 -10.12 9.19
CA SER A 276 15.03 -9.71 7.77
C SER A 276 14.69 -8.23 7.60
N GLN A 277 13.70 -7.72 8.33
CA GLN A 277 13.32 -6.31 8.29
C GLN A 277 14.40 -5.41 8.91
N VAL A 278 14.99 -5.84 10.03
CA VAL A 278 16.09 -5.11 10.67
C VAL A 278 17.26 -4.95 9.69
N ASP A 279 17.64 -6.03 8.98
CA ASP A 279 18.75 -6.01 8.02
C ASP A 279 18.45 -5.13 6.80
N VAL A 280 17.23 -5.17 6.28
CA VAL A 280 16.81 -4.32 5.14
C VAL A 280 16.86 -2.85 5.53
N VAL A 281 16.28 -2.47 6.68
CA VAL A 281 16.28 -1.07 7.13
C VAL A 281 17.69 -0.58 7.48
N ALA A 282 18.53 -1.44 8.05
CA ALA A 282 19.96 -1.12 8.25
C ALA A 282 20.70 -0.91 6.92
N GLY A 283 20.31 -1.62 5.85
CA GLY A 283 20.75 -1.38 4.49
C GLY A 283 20.30 -0.01 3.97
N GLN A 284 19.00 0.27 4.07
CA GLN A 284 18.41 1.55 3.64
C GLN A 284 19.02 2.77 4.36
N ALA A 285 19.35 2.63 5.65
CA ALA A 285 20.03 3.69 6.40
C ALA A 285 21.45 3.95 5.87
N ARG A 286 22.20 2.90 5.49
CA ARG A 286 23.49 3.05 4.82
C ARG A 286 23.36 3.66 3.43
N ASP A 287 22.33 3.30 2.68
CA ASP A 287 22.04 3.87 1.38
C ASP A 287 21.71 5.35 1.50
N LEU A 288 20.93 5.76 2.52
CA LEU A 288 20.66 7.15 2.83
C LEU A 288 21.97 7.92 3.08
N ALA A 289 22.89 7.35 3.86
CA ALA A 289 24.20 7.95 4.12
C ALA A 289 25.09 8.01 2.88
N SER A 290 24.96 7.08 1.94
CA SER A 290 25.77 7.01 0.73
C SER A 290 25.25 7.89 -0.42
N ARG A 291 23.99 8.30 -0.37
CA ARG A 291 23.41 9.17 -1.39
C ARG A 291 24.20 10.47 -1.43
N ARG A 292 24.91 10.65 -2.54
CA ARG A 292 25.48 11.98 -2.82
C ARG A 292 24.31 12.91 -3.03
N THR A 293 24.25 13.99 -2.25
CA THR A 293 23.49 15.15 -2.68
C THR A 293 23.98 15.47 -4.09
N ARG A 294 23.10 15.41 -5.10
CA ARG A 294 23.40 16.04 -6.40
C ARG A 294 23.99 17.40 -6.06
N GLY A 295 25.11 17.76 -6.69
CA GLY A 295 25.90 18.93 -6.28
C GLY A 295 24.98 20.09 -5.91
N LEU A 296 25.26 20.72 -4.79
CA LEU A 296 24.46 21.86 -4.35
C LEU A 296 24.45 22.90 -5.48
N PRO A 297 23.32 23.56 -5.77
CA PRO A 297 23.27 24.59 -6.80
C PRO A 297 24.30 25.66 -6.55
N GLU A 298 24.99 26.08 -7.62
CA GLU A 298 26.06 27.11 -7.54
C GLU A 298 25.50 28.48 -7.15
N ASP A 299 24.22 28.72 -7.43
CA ASP A 299 23.51 29.96 -7.17
C ASP A 299 23.07 30.16 -5.70
N LEU A 300 23.30 29.18 -4.83
CA LEU A 300 22.96 29.30 -3.41
C LEU A 300 23.87 30.31 -2.72
N PRO A 301 23.33 31.11 -1.75
CA PRO A 301 24.18 31.98 -0.91
C PRO A 301 25.33 31.18 -0.28
N ALA A 302 26.54 31.73 -0.30
CA ALA A 302 27.74 31.03 0.16
C ALA A 302 27.61 30.52 1.62
N THR A 303 26.93 31.29 2.48
CA THR A 303 26.66 30.92 3.87
C THR A 303 25.74 29.69 3.96
N LEU A 304 24.67 29.66 3.17
CA LEU A 304 23.73 28.52 3.12
C LEU A 304 24.41 27.27 2.55
N HIS A 305 25.28 27.46 1.55
CA HIS A 305 26.04 26.36 0.96
C HIS A 305 26.94 25.66 2.00
N VAL A 306 27.68 26.44 2.82
CA VAL A 306 28.51 25.88 3.91
C VAL A 306 27.65 25.16 4.96
N GLN A 307 26.56 25.80 5.40
CA GLN A 307 25.65 25.21 6.39
C GLN A 307 25.01 23.87 5.90
N LEU A 308 24.64 23.81 4.62
CA LEU A 308 24.13 22.58 4.01
C LEU A 308 25.18 21.47 3.99
N GLN A 309 26.45 21.79 3.69
CA GLN A 309 27.52 20.80 3.72
C GLN A 309 27.76 20.24 5.12
N GLU A 310 27.78 21.11 6.14
CA GLU A 310 27.94 20.69 7.54
C GLU A 310 26.77 19.84 8.02
N ALA A 311 25.54 20.26 7.69
CA ALA A 311 24.33 19.50 8.01
C ALA A 311 24.30 18.13 7.32
N ASP A 312 24.69 18.04 6.04
CA ASP A 312 24.77 16.78 5.28
C ASP A 312 25.81 15.82 5.90
N ILE A 313 26.97 16.31 6.32
CA ILE A 313 27.98 15.48 7.01
C ILE A 313 27.42 14.90 8.32
N SER A 314 26.75 15.73 9.12
CA SER A 314 26.12 15.32 10.37
C SER A 314 25.00 14.30 10.14
N ALA A 315 24.13 14.57 9.17
CA ALA A 315 23.02 13.70 8.79
C ALA A 315 23.50 12.31 8.32
N ARG A 316 24.53 12.26 7.47
CA ARG A 316 25.15 11.00 7.00
C ARG A 316 25.73 10.19 8.14
N ARG A 317 26.43 10.86 9.07
CA ARG A 317 26.98 10.19 10.25
C ARG A 317 25.85 9.58 11.08
N ALA A 318 24.79 10.32 11.35
CA ALA A 318 23.64 9.83 12.11
C ALA A 318 22.97 8.62 11.44
N ALA A 319 22.84 8.61 10.11
CA ALA A 319 22.31 7.47 9.37
C ALA A 319 23.20 6.22 9.48
N LEU A 320 24.54 6.39 9.46
CA LEU A 320 25.48 5.27 9.68
C LEU A 320 25.43 4.77 11.12
N ASP A 321 25.35 5.66 12.11
CA ASP A 321 25.25 5.32 13.53
C ASP A 321 23.93 4.58 13.80
N PHE A 322 22.82 4.99 13.18
CA PHE A 322 21.53 4.28 13.24
C PHE A 322 21.62 2.88 12.60
N ALA A 323 22.23 2.76 11.41
CA ALA A 323 22.46 1.46 10.77
C ALA A 323 23.33 0.53 11.65
N SER A 324 24.34 1.08 12.32
CA SER A 324 25.17 0.34 13.29
C SER A 324 24.36 -0.09 14.50
N HIS A 325 23.55 0.80 15.08
CA HIS A 325 22.65 0.48 16.20
C HIS A 325 21.71 -0.67 15.87
N LEU A 326 21.06 -0.64 14.70
CA LEU A 326 20.20 -1.74 14.26
C LEU A 326 20.94 -3.08 14.26
N ARG A 327 22.16 -3.12 13.75
CA ARG A 327 22.95 -4.34 13.60
C ARG A 327 23.55 -4.85 14.93
N THR A 328 23.99 -3.95 15.78
CA THR A 328 24.70 -4.32 17.02
C THR A 328 23.78 -4.50 18.22
N THR A 329 22.64 -3.78 18.24
CA THR A 329 21.74 -3.76 19.39
C THR A 329 20.43 -4.49 19.12
N LEU A 330 19.84 -4.30 17.93
CA LEU A 330 18.53 -4.88 17.64
C LEU A 330 18.61 -6.25 16.96
N SER A 331 19.48 -6.44 15.95
CA SER A 331 19.63 -7.73 15.25
C SER A 331 19.89 -8.94 16.16
N PRO A 332 20.71 -8.86 17.22
CA PRO A 332 20.92 -10.00 18.11
C PRO A 332 19.68 -10.44 18.89
N ARG A 333 18.68 -9.55 19.01
CA ARG A 333 17.42 -9.78 19.73
C ARG A 333 16.28 -10.12 18.76
N ALA A 334 16.44 -9.85 17.47
CA ALA A 334 15.41 -10.00 16.46
C ALA A 334 15.09 -11.47 16.20
N PRO A 335 13.80 -11.86 16.12
CA PRO A 335 13.41 -13.21 15.79
C PRO A 335 13.79 -13.56 14.34
N GLN A 336 14.21 -14.80 14.13
CA GLN A 336 14.47 -15.36 12.80
C GLN A 336 13.16 -15.64 12.04
N ALA A 337 12.08 -15.90 12.77
CA ALA A 337 10.77 -16.18 12.20
C ALA A 337 10.11 -14.88 11.73
N GLU A 338 9.60 -14.88 10.51
CA GLU A 338 8.91 -13.72 9.90
C GLU A 338 7.55 -13.44 10.57
N GLY A 339 6.85 -14.49 11.01
CA GLY A 339 5.50 -14.37 11.56
C GLY A 339 5.47 -13.73 12.95
N VAL A 340 4.76 -12.61 13.07
CA VAL A 340 4.61 -11.86 14.34
C VAL A 340 3.65 -12.50 15.33
N GLY A 341 2.88 -13.49 14.92
CA GLY A 341 1.89 -14.20 15.72
C GLY A 341 0.53 -13.50 15.75
N ARG A 342 -0.52 -14.31 15.98
CA ARG A 342 -1.93 -13.93 15.86
C ARG A 342 -2.30 -12.61 16.57
N ARG A 343 -1.82 -12.41 17.80
CA ARG A 343 -2.18 -11.23 18.61
C ARG A 343 -1.66 -9.93 17.99
N ARG A 344 -0.39 -9.88 17.58
CA ARG A 344 0.18 -8.70 16.91
C ARG A 344 -0.43 -8.53 15.54
N HIS A 345 -0.57 -9.60 14.76
CA HIS A 345 -1.18 -9.58 13.45
C HIS A 345 -2.61 -9.01 13.48
N ALA A 346 -3.44 -9.37 14.47
CA ALA A 346 -4.78 -8.80 14.61
C ALA A 346 -4.79 -7.28 14.80
N LEU A 347 -3.79 -6.70 15.48
CA LEU A 347 -3.65 -5.23 15.58
C LEU A 347 -3.30 -4.62 14.22
N TRP A 348 -2.38 -5.23 13.48
CA TRP A 348 -1.98 -4.79 12.15
C TRP A 348 -3.13 -4.89 11.16
N MET A 349 -3.85 -6.02 11.13
CA MET A 349 -5.05 -6.16 10.29
C MET A 349 -6.08 -5.07 10.59
N ARG A 350 -6.37 -4.81 11.87
CA ARG A 350 -7.30 -3.73 12.25
C ARG A 350 -6.80 -2.36 11.81
N ARG A 351 -5.50 -2.08 11.94
CA ARG A 351 -4.87 -0.83 11.50
C ARG A 351 -5.09 -0.57 10.02
N VAL A 352 -4.88 -1.60 9.20
CA VAL A 352 -4.93 -1.51 7.73
C VAL A 352 -6.35 -1.62 7.20
N LEU A 353 -7.16 -2.54 7.75
CA LEU A 353 -8.50 -2.83 7.24
C LEU A 353 -9.60 -1.91 7.82
N GLY A 354 -9.33 -1.22 8.95
CA GLY A 354 -10.33 -0.41 9.65
C GLY A 354 -11.42 -1.20 10.35
N THR A 355 -11.33 -2.52 10.32
CA THR A 355 -12.28 -3.44 10.95
C THR A 355 -11.57 -4.67 11.50
N ARG A 356 -12.30 -5.45 12.29
CA ARG A 356 -11.81 -6.76 12.76
C ARG A 356 -12.31 -7.83 11.82
N VAL A 357 -11.42 -8.69 11.39
CA VAL A 357 -11.72 -9.87 10.57
C VAL A 357 -11.23 -11.12 11.29
N ASP A 358 -11.92 -12.23 11.07
CA ASP A 358 -11.47 -13.52 11.54
C ASP A 358 -10.43 -14.10 10.56
N PRO A 359 -9.22 -14.44 11.02
CA PRO A 359 -8.15 -14.92 10.15
C PRO A 359 -8.47 -16.26 9.49
N GLU A 360 -9.13 -17.18 10.21
CA GLU A 360 -9.48 -18.51 9.71
C GLU A 360 -10.56 -18.44 8.64
N GLU A 361 -11.62 -17.67 8.89
CA GLU A 361 -12.69 -17.45 7.93
C GLU A 361 -12.14 -16.77 6.67
N THR A 362 -11.30 -15.73 6.83
CA THR A 362 -10.69 -15.02 5.71
C THR A 362 -9.74 -15.92 4.92
N TYR A 363 -9.00 -16.81 5.60
CA TYR A 363 -8.09 -17.75 4.96
C TYR A 363 -8.83 -18.79 4.13
N ALA A 364 -9.90 -19.37 4.69
CA ALA A 364 -10.77 -20.31 3.97
C ALA A 364 -11.40 -19.67 2.73
N TRP A 365 -11.99 -18.47 2.91
CA TRP A 365 -12.52 -17.70 1.79
C TRP A 365 -11.47 -17.41 0.70
N ALA A 366 -10.27 -16.99 1.09
CA ALA A 366 -9.22 -16.68 0.12
C ALA A 366 -8.76 -17.94 -0.65
N THR A 367 -8.76 -19.11 -0.01
CA THR A 367 -8.44 -20.39 -0.66
C THR A 367 -9.49 -20.75 -1.71
N GLU A 368 -10.78 -20.69 -1.35
CA GLU A 368 -11.88 -20.98 -2.26
C GLU A 368 -11.92 -19.99 -3.44
N GLU A 369 -11.76 -18.71 -3.14
CA GLU A 369 -11.79 -17.65 -4.14
C GLU A 369 -10.60 -17.75 -5.10
N LEU A 370 -9.42 -18.11 -4.59
CA LEU A 370 -8.23 -18.34 -5.42
C LEU A 370 -8.46 -19.49 -6.42
N ALA A 371 -9.03 -20.59 -5.96
CA ALA A 371 -9.37 -21.72 -6.82
C ALA A 371 -10.39 -21.33 -7.92
N ARG A 372 -11.40 -20.51 -7.56
CA ARG A 372 -12.38 -19.98 -8.52
C ARG A 372 -11.74 -19.08 -9.59
N VAL A 373 -10.86 -18.18 -9.17
CA VAL A 373 -10.15 -17.28 -10.08
C VAL A 373 -9.24 -18.06 -11.04
N ILE A 374 -8.55 -19.09 -10.56
CA ILE A 374 -7.72 -19.95 -11.40
C ILE A 374 -8.57 -20.65 -12.46
N ALA A 375 -9.70 -21.26 -12.06
CA ALA A 375 -10.59 -21.95 -12.98
C ALA A 375 -11.15 -20.99 -14.06
N GLU A 376 -11.51 -19.76 -13.70
CA GLU A 376 -11.97 -18.75 -14.65
C GLU A 376 -10.87 -18.32 -15.62
N GLN A 377 -9.63 -18.14 -15.15
CA GLN A 377 -8.48 -17.86 -16.02
C GLN A 377 -8.19 -19.00 -17.00
N ASP A 378 -8.27 -20.25 -16.53
CA ASP A 378 -8.03 -21.43 -17.37
C ASP A 378 -9.16 -21.60 -18.41
N ALA A 379 -10.40 -21.25 -18.08
CA ALA A 379 -11.50 -21.22 -19.05
C ALA A 379 -11.24 -20.21 -20.18
N ILE A 380 -10.82 -18.98 -19.84
CA ILE A 380 -10.43 -17.98 -20.86
C ILE A 380 -9.26 -18.51 -21.71
N ALA A 381 -8.28 -19.18 -21.10
CA ALA A 381 -7.16 -19.75 -21.83
C ALA A 381 -7.60 -20.85 -22.81
N VAL A 382 -8.54 -21.68 -22.41
CA VAL A 382 -9.12 -22.74 -23.28
C VAL A 382 -9.93 -22.10 -24.42
N ASP A 383 -10.69 -21.07 -24.17
CA ASP A 383 -11.48 -20.36 -25.19
C ASP A 383 -10.58 -19.74 -26.27
N ILE A 384 -9.42 -19.19 -25.89
CA ILE A 384 -8.50 -18.52 -26.82
C ILE A 384 -7.56 -19.52 -27.51
N LEU A 385 -6.98 -20.47 -26.80
CA LEU A 385 -5.92 -21.35 -27.27
C LEU A 385 -6.37 -22.79 -27.56
N GLY A 386 -7.57 -23.18 -27.11
CA GLY A 386 -8.08 -24.53 -27.25
C GLY A 386 -7.82 -25.45 -26.04
N PRO A 387 -8.35 -26.70 -26.11
CA PRO A 387 -8.28 -27.65 -25.02
C PRO A 387 -6.86 -27.91 -24.50
N GLY A 388 -6.72 -27.98 -23.17
CA GLY A 388 -5.43 -28.20 -22.50
C GLY A 388 -4.62 -26.91 -22.21
N ALA A 389 -5.10 -25.76 -22.67
CA ALA A 389 -4.52 -24.48 -22.29
C ALA A 389 -4.83 -24.13 -20.82
N ASN A 390 -4.00 -23.28 -20.24
CA ASN A 390 -4.14 -22.75 -18.89
C ASN A 390 -3.61 -21.30 -18.83
N ALA A 391 -3.78 -20.66 -17.68
CA ALA A 391 -3.37 -19.27 -17.47
C ALA A 391 -1.89 -19.01 -17.83
N HIS A 392 -0.98 -19.93 -17.53
CA HIS A 392 0.44 -19.76 -17.86
C HIS A 392 0.72 -19.87 -19.37
N SER A 393 0.02 -20.75 -20.08
CA SER A 393 0.14 -20.87 -21.53
C SER A 393 -0.42 -19.63 -22.24
N LEU A 394 -1.54 -19.10 -21.77
CA LEU A 394 -2.14 -17.87 -22.30
C LEU A 394 -1.25 -16.65 -22.06
N ASN A 395 -0.74 -16.46 -20.84
CA ASN A 395 0.21 -15.36 -20.56
C ASN A 395 1.43 -15.40 -21.50
N ARG A 396 2.00 -16.59 -21.72
CA ARG A 396 3.14 -16.77 -22.62
C ARG A 396 2.77 -16.43 -24.07
N HIS A 397 1.60 -16.86 -24.52
CA HIS A 397 1.07 -16.55 -25.85
C HIS A 397 0.89 -15.04 -26.05
N LEU A 398 0.20 -14.37 -25.12
CA LEU A 398 -0.06 -12.93 -25.22
C LEU A 398 1.22 -12.07 -25.19
N ARG A 399 2.28 -12.56 -24.56
CA ARG A 399 3.57 -11.87 -24.50
C ARG A 399 4.53 -12.28 -25.63
N ALA A 400 4.18 -13.25 -26.45
CA ALA A 400 5.03 -13.70 -27.55
C ALA A 400 5.12 -12.72 -28.71
N ASP A 401 4.10 -11.83 -28.85
CA ASP A 401 4.07 -10.80 -29.90
C ASP A 401 4.35 -9.41 -29.33
N PRO A 402 5.59 -8.89 -29.42
CA PRO A 402 5.94 -7.57 -28.91
C PRO A 402 5.20 -6.42 -29.59
N THR A 403 4.56 -6.64 -30.75
CA THR A 403 3.81 -5.60 -31.45
C THR A 403 2.51 -5.24 -30.74
N GLN A 404 2.02 -6.11 -29.85
CA GLN A 404 0.86 -5.87 -28.98
C GLN A 404 1.22 -5.08 -27.72
N ALA A 405 2.49 -4.84 -27.46
CA ALA A 405 2.96 -4.08 -26.31
C ALA A 405 3.20 -2.61 -26.69
N LEU A 406 3.00 -1.74 -25.72
CA LEU A 406 3.26 -0.31 -25.83
C LEU A 406 4.68 0.01 -25.37
N ARG A 407 5.31 0.98 -26.03
CA ARG A 407 6.48 1.65 -25.44
C ARG A 407 6.02 2.60 -24.33
N PRO A 408 6.89 2.92 -23.38
CA PRO A 408 6.53 3.80 -22.25
C PRO A 408 5.86 5.13 -22.64
N GLN A 409 6.35 5.77 -23.71
CA GLN A 409 5.75 7.02 -24.18
C GLN A 409 4.33 6.84 -24.78
N ASP A 410 4.07 5.70 -25.43
CA ASP A 410 2.77 5.39 -26.01
C ASP A 410 1.76 4.96 -24.93
N TYR A 411 2.26 4.39 -23.82
CA TYR A 411 1.45 4.03 -22.65
C TYR A 411 0.65 5.20 -22.09
N THR A 412 1.28 6.37 -21.95
CA THR A 412 0.60 7.54 -21.36
C THR A 412 -0.61 7.98 -22.17
N ILE A 413 -0.49 7.94 -23.50
CA ILE A 413 -1.59 8.30 -24.42
C ILE A 413 -2.72 7.28 -24.26
N TRP A 414 -2.40 5.99 -24.38
CA TRP A 414 -3.37 4.91 -24.26
C TRP A 414 -4.05 4.89 -22.88
N ALA A 415 -3.30 5.05 -21.80
CA ALA A 415 -3.88 5.03 -20.44
C ALA A 415 -4.76 6.26 -20.17
N GLN A 416 -4.44 7.43 -20.78
CA GLN A 416 -5.31 8.60 -20.73
C GLN A 416 -6.62 8.34 -21.50
N GLU A 417 -6.57 7.72 -22.68
CA GLU A 417 -7.75 7.33 -23.44
C GLU A 417 -8.65 6.38 -22.66
N VAL A 418 -8.07 5.36 -21.98
CA VAL A 418 -8.82 4.45 -21.11
C VAL A 418 -9.50 5.21 -19.95
N ALA A 419 -8.78 6.13 -19.31
CA ALA A 419 -9.34 6.93 -18.22
C ALA A 419 -10.44 7.88 -18.68
N ASP A 420 -10.32 8.47 -19.87
CA ASP A 420 -11.31 9.36 -20.46
C ASP A 420 -12.57 8.60 -20.93
N GLU A 421 -12.40 7.42 -21.55
CA GLU A 421 -13.50 6.50 -21.88
C GLU A 421 -14.29 6.13 -20.61
N ALA A 422 -13.58 5.73 -19.56
CA ALA A 422 -14.21 5.36 -18.31
C ALA A 422 -14.95 6.55 -17.65
N TRP A 423 -14.39 7.74 -17.71
CA TRP A 423 -15.07 8.96 -17.26
C TRP A 423 -16.41 9.17 -17.97
N ASP A 424 -16.44 9.06 -19.30
CA ASP A 424 -17.64 9.28 -20.11
C ASP A 424 -18.72 8.21 -19.89
N VAL A 425 -18.32 7.00 -19.56
CA VAL A 425 -19.25 5.89 -19.24
C VAL A 425 -19.81 6.02 -17.82
N VAL A 426 -18.99 6.43 -16.85
CA VAL A 426 -19.31 6.33 -15.42
C VAL A 426 -19.92 7.62 -14.87
N VAL A 427 -19.28 8.77 -15.16
CA VAL A 427 -19.64 10.05 -14.53
C VAL A 427 -20.93 10.63 -15.13
N GLY A 428 -21.86 11.02 -14.25
CA GLY A 428 -23.18 11.50 -14.62
C GLY A 428 -24.17 10.40 -15.05
N ARG A 429 -23.76 9.12 -15.03
CA ARG A 429 -24.64 7.97 -15.37
C ARG A 429 -24.70 6.92 -14.28
N VAL A 430 -23.57 6.65 -13.63
CA VAL A 430 -23.41 5.63 -12.59
C VAL A 430 -23.01 6.29 -11.27
N LEU A 431 -22.09 7.26 -11.31
CA LEU A 431 -21.57 7.99 -10.17
C LEU A 431 -21.59 9.49 -10.46
N ASP A 432 -21.95 10.28 -9.42
CA ASP A 432 -21.94 11.74 -9.43
C ASP A 432 -20.88 12.25 -8.44
N PRO A 433 -19.63 12.42 -8.87
CA PRO A 433 -18.59 12.98 -8.00
C PRO A 433 -18.89 14.45 -7.67
N PRO A 434 -18.32 14.98 -6.57
CA PRO A 434 -18.48 16.39 -6.20
C PRO A 434 -18.03 17.34 -7.31
N ASP A 435 -18.68 18.51 -7.38
CA ASP A 435 -18.26 19.60 -8.25
C ASP A 435 -16.77 19.93 -8.03
N GLY A 436 -16.04 20.10 -9.12
CA GLY A 436 -14.61 20.40 -9.09
C GLY A 436 -13.67 19.18 -9.12
N LEU A 437 -14.20 17.96 -9.14
CA LEU A 437 -13.42 16.79 -9.55
C LEU A 437 -13.46 16.72 -11.10
N GLY A 438 -12.42 17.22 -11.75
CA GLY A 438 -12.24 17.08 -13.20
C GLY A 438 -11.71 15.70 -13.59
N ARG A 439 -11.49 15.46 -14.88
CA ARG A 439 -10.88 14.21 -15.38
C ARG A 439 -9.48 14.00 -14.80
N PRO A 440 -9.08 12.75 -14.49
CA PRO A 440 -7.73 12.46 -14.04
C PRO A 440 -6.72 12.70 -15.16
N ARG A 441 -5.47 12.98 -14.76
CA ARG A 441 -4.34 13.03 -15.67
C ARG A 441 -3.48 11.80 -15.49
N VAL A 442 -3.05 11.19 -16.59
CA VAL A 442 -2.07 10.09 -16.56
C VAL A 442 -0.68 10.62 -16.87
N ARG A 443 0.32 10.23 -16.09
CA ARG A 443 1.72 10.65 -16.27
C ARG A 443 2.67 9.48 -16.02
N LEU A 444 3.82 9.53 -16.67
CA LEU A 444 4.97 8.73 -16.29
C LEU A 444 5.76 9.47 -15.20
N GLY A 445 6.11 8.74 -14.14
CA GLY A 445 7.05 9.17 -13.12
C GLY A 445 8.48 8.73 -13.43
N GLU A 446 9.38 9.01 -12.51
CA GLU A 446 10.76 8.51 -12.58
C GLU A 446 10.79 6.99 -12.56
N SER A 447 11.77 6.38 -13.26
CA SER A 447 12.00 4.94 -13.24
C SER A 447 12.30 4.46 -11.81
N GLY A 448 11.83 3.28 -11.47
CA GLY A 448 11.98 2.74 -10.11
C GLY A 448 11.26 1.42 -9.91
N ALA A 449 10.32 1.36 -8.97
CA ALA A 449 9.68 0.12 -8.55
C ALA A 449 8.63 -0.46 -9.51
N GLY A 450 8.29 0.22 -10.60
CA GLY A 450 7.25 -0.24 -11.53
C GLY A 450 5.83 -0.18 -10.94
N VAL A 451 5.56 0.84 -10.14
CA VAL A 451 4.29 1.01 -9.41
C VAL A 451 3.38 2.00 -10.13
N VAL A 452 2.08 1.73 -10.13
CA VAL A 452 1.05 2.71 -10.48
C VAL A 452 0.42 3.20 -9.18
N ARG A 453 0.16 4.50 -9.08
CA ARG A 453 -0.50 5.09 -7.92
C ARG A 453 -1.33 6.29 -8.32
N TYR A 454 -2.36 6.56 -7.54
CA TYR A 454 -3.14 7.77 -7.66
C TYR A 454 -2.63 8.86 -6.71
N GLU A 455 -2.54 10.08 -7.21
CA GLU A 455 -2.29 11.29 -6.43
C GLU A 455 -3.55 12.17 -6.47
N GLU A 456 -4.08 12.48 -5.27
CA GLU A 456 -5.30 13.26 -5.14
C GLU A 456 -5.14 14.71 -5.63
N PRO A 457 -6.24 15.38 -6.04
CA PRO A 457 -6.23 16.81 -6.36
C PRO A 457 -5.74 17.64 -5.19
N ARG A 458 -4.87 18.62 -5.45
CA ARG A 458 -4.31 19.51 -4.42
C ARG A 458 -4.56 20.98 -4.76
N GLY A 459 -4.64 21.82 -3.72
CA GLY A 459 -4.90 23.25 -3.85
C GLY A 459 -6.38 23.61 -3.82
N THR A 460 -6.69 24.89 -3.89
CA THR A 460 -8.05 25.45 -3.81
C THR A 460 -8.33 26.39 -4.99
N GLY A 461 -9.59 26.49 -5.41
CA GLY A 461 -9.99 27.42 -6.46
C GLY A 461 -9.33 27.14 -7.81
N GLY A 462 -8.94 28.18 -8.52
CA GLY A 462 -8.34 28.10 -9.87
C GLY A 462 -6.92 27.52 -9.92
N GLU A 463 -6.24 27.42 -8.78
CA GLU A 463 -4.90 26.84 -8.67
C GLU A 463 -4.93 25.33 -8.32
N ARG A 464 -6.12 24.73 -8.31
CA ARG A 464 -6.25 23.29 -7.99
C ARG A 464 -5.56 22.46 -9.06
N ARG A 465 -4.58 21.65 -8.63
CA ARG A 465 -3.97 20.63 -9.48
C ARG A 465 -4.94 19.45 -9.63
N PRO A 466 -5.13 18.91 -10.84
CA PRO A 466 -6.00 17.75 -11.07
C PRO A 466 -5.43 16.51 -10.36
N GLY A 467 -6.28 15.51 -10.13
CA GLY A 467 -5.83 14.18 -9.73
C GLY A 467 -4.98 13.54 -10.82
N VAL A 468 -3.94 12.81 -10.41
CA VAL A 468 -2.96 12.22 -11.32
C VAL A 468 -2.82 10.73 -11.06
N VAL A 469 -2.96 9.93 -12.11
CA VAL A 469 -2.50 8.54 -12.15
C VAL A 469 -1.04 8.54 -12.57
N LEU A 470 -0.16 8.17 -11.67
CA LEU A 470 1.28 8.18 -11.89
C LEU A 470 1.81 6.76 -12.06
N ARG A 471 2.40 6.47 -13.21
CA ARG A 471 3.07 5.19 -13.50
C ARG A 471 4.58 5.38 -13.42
N SER A 472 5.24 4.74 -12.48
CA SER A 472 6.70 4.58 -12.52
C SER A 472 7.05 3.26 -13.22
N LEU A 473 8.01 3.32 -14.12
CA LEU A 473 8.50 2.12 -14.83
C LEU A 473 9.48 1.36 -13.94
N ALA A 474 9.45 0.03 -14.02
CA ALA A 474 10.51 -0.76 -13.41
C ALA A 474 11.85 -0.55 -14.17
N ASP A 475 12.96 -0.68 -13.45
CA ASP A 475 14.28 -0.57 -14.08
C ASP A 475 14.41 -1.60 -15.22
N GLY A 476 14.69 -1.09 -16.43
CA GLY A 476 14.80 -1.90 -17.63
C GLY A 476 13.47 -2.29 -18.30
N GLU A 477 12.33 -1.86 -17.78
CA GLU A 477 11.02 -2.08 -18.41
C GLU A 477 10.92 -1.27 -19.71
N ARG A 478 10.81 -1.96 -20.84
CA ARG A 478 10.79 -1.35 -22.19
C ARG A 478 9.44 -1.51 -22.88
N LEU A 479 8.64 -2.46 -22.43
CA LEU A 479 7.34 -2.80 -23.02
C LEU A 479 6.30 -2.92 -21.92
N VAL A 480 5.13 -2.35 -22.17
CA VAL A 480 3.95 -2.38 -21.28
C VAL A 480 2.81 -3.03 -22.05
N TRP A 481 2.15 -3.99 -21.44
CA TRP A 481 1.12 -4.79 -22.08
C TRP A 481 -0.28 -4.25 -21.72
N PRO A 482 -1.07 -3.69 -22.65
CA PRO A 482 -2.38 -3.09 -22.39
C PRO A 482 -3.32 -3.98 -21.60
N TRP A 483 -3.44 -5.26 -21.96
CA TRP A 483 -4.32 -6.21 -21.29
C TRP A 483 -3.96 -6.44 -19.80
N MET A 484 -2.70 -6.24 -19.41
CA MET A 484 -2.26 -6.32 -18.01
C MET A 484 -2.55 -5.03 -17.24
N GLU A 485 -2.44 -3.89 -17.91
CA GLU A 485 -2.46 -2.58 -17.27
C GLU A 485 -3.86 -1.96 -17.24
N ARG A 486 -4.79 -2.36 -18.13
CA ARG A 486 -6.14 -1.77 -18.20
C ARG A 486 -6.86 -1.83 -16.85
N THR A 487 -6.82 -2.97 -16.15
CA THR A 487 -7.41 -3.09 -14.82
C THR A 487 -6.78 -2.13 -13.81
N THR A 488 -5.45 -1.93 -13.86
CA THR A 488 -4.74 -1.00 -12.98
C THR A 488 -5.09 0.46 -13.29
N VAL A 489 -5.18 0.82 -14.57
CA VAL A 489 -5.61 2.18 -14.96
C VAL A 489 -7.02 2.47 -14.44
N LEU A 490 -7.95 1.53 -14.55
CA LEU A 490 -9.33 1.67 -14.05
C LEU A 490 -9.39 1.69 -12.51
N HIS A 491 -8.54 0.93 -11.83
CA HIS A 491 -8.39 0.93 -10.38
C HIS A 491 -7.92 2.30 -9.85
N GLU A 492 -6.91 2.89 -10.50
CA GLU A 492 -6.35 4.17 -10.08
C GLU A 492 -7.16 5.38 -10.58
N SER A 493 -7.86 5.24 -11.71
CA SER A 493 -8.64 6.33 -12.30
C SER A 493 -10.13 6.20 -12.00
N VAL A 494 -10.95 5.94 -13.01
CA VAL A 494 -12.40 5.85 -12.97
C VAL A 494 -12.82 4.42 -13.36
N PRO A 495 -13.66 3.76 -12.57
CA PRO A 495 -14.41 4.22 -11.38
C PRO A 495 -13.64 4.13 -10.04
N GLY A 496 -12.32 3.90 -10.06
CA GLY A 496 -11.50 3.60 -8.90
C GLY A 496 -11.12 4.80 -8.03
N HIS A 497 -9.83 4.90 -7.67
CA HIS A 497 -9.32 5.87 -6.68
C HIS A 497 -9.62 7.32 -7.02
N HIS A 498 -9.60 7.70 -8.29
CA HIS A 498 -9.90 9.08 -8.67
C HIS A 498 -11.31 9.51 -8.25
N VAL A 499 -12.30 8.64 -8.44
CA VAL A 499 -13.68 8.94 -8.02
C VAL A 499 -13.84 8.85 -6.50
N HIS A 500 -13.17 7.94 -5.84
CA HIS A 500 -13.25 7.76 -4.38
C HIS A 500 -12.38 8.77 -3.61
N VAL A 501 -11.07 8.66 -3.72
CA VAL A 501 -10.11 9.51 -2.99
C VAL A 501 -10.16 10.96 -3.49
N GLY A 502 -10.28 11.15 -4.81
CA GLY A 502 -10.41 12.47 -5.42
C GLY A 502 -11.71 13.19 -5.01
N ALA A 503 -12.82 12.45 -4.88
CA ALA A 503 -14.06 13.00 -4.38
C ALA A 503 -13.96 13.44 -2.92
N HIS A 504 -13.28 12.66 -2.06
CA HIS A 504 -13.00 13.09 -0.69
C HIS A 504 -12.17 14.38 -0.67
N ALA A 505 -11.07 14.42 -1.41
CA ALA A 505 -10.18 15.59 -1.46
C ALA A 505 -10.86 16.86 -1.98
N THR A 506 -11.85 16.74 -2.87
CA THR A 506 -12.58 17.88 -3.45
C THR A 506 -13.84 18.27 -2.68
N SER A 507 -14.34 17.42 -1.79
CA SER A 507 -15.56 17.67 -1.03
C SER A 507 -15.42 18.86 -0.10
N THR A 508 -16.37 19.80 -0.16
CA THR A 508 -16.49 20.92 0.79
C THR A 508 -17.32 20.57 2.02
N ARG A 509 -17.91 19.36 2.04
CA ARG A 509 -18.79 18.89 3.13
C ARG A 509 -18.03 18.09 4.18
N LEU A 510 -16.83 17.62 3.87
CA LEU A 510 -15.98 16.83 4.74
C LEU A 510 -14.95 17.71 5.45
N THR A 511 -14.63 17.35 6.70
CA THR A 511 -13.54 17.97 7.49
C THR A 511 -12.18 17.70 6.84
N ALA A 512 -11.16 18.48 7.19
CA ALA A 512 -9.79 18.25 6.70
C ALA A 512 -9.29 16.83 7.07
N TRP A 513 -9.64 16.35 8.27
CA TRP A 513 -9.31 15.00 8.70
C TRP A 513 -9.94 13.93 7.79
N GLN A 514 -11.24 14.02 7.51
CA GLN A 514 -11.92 13.05 6.63
C GLN A 514 -11.37 13.06 5.21
N ARG A 515 -11.01 14.24 4.71
CA ARG A 515 -10.52 14.41 3.34
C ARG A 515 -9.15 13.77 3.10
N TYR A 516 -8.26 13.85 4.09
CA TYR A 516 -6.84 13.56 3.86
C TYR A 516 -6.21 12.58 4.85
N LEU A 517 -6.72 12.48 6.08
CA LEU A 517 -6.06 11.77 7.16
C LEU A 517 -6.89 10.61 7.74
N GLY A 518 -8.20 10.62 7.56
CA GLY A 518 -9.11 9.60 8.05
C GLY A 518 -9.20 8.35 7.17
N SER A 519 -8.49 8.31 6.05
CA SER A 519 -8.49 7.20 5.10
C SER A 519 -8.09 5.87 5.75
N VAL A 520 -8.67 4.79 5.25
CA VAL A 520 -8.39 3.41 5.66
C VAL A 520 -8.07 2.60 4.43
N ALA A 521 -6.85 2.06 4.36
CA ALA A 521 -6.38 1.33 3.19
C ALA A 521 -7.34 0.19 2.78
N GLY A 522 -7.93 -0.54 3.74
CA GLY A 522 -8.92 -1.57 3.45
C GLY A 522 -10.20 -1.04 2.78
N CYS A 523 -10.58 0.22 3.05
CA CYS A 523 -11.69 0.88 2.36
C CYS A 523 -11.28 1.36 0.97
N ASP A 524 -10.14 2.05 0.87
CA ASP A 524 -9.68 2.64 -0.38
C ASP A 524 -9.36 1.56 -1.42
N GLU A 525 -8.58 0.55 -1.03
CA GLU A 525 -8.22 -0.57 -1.89
C GLU A 525 -9.42 -1.50 -2.16
N GLY A 526 -10.31 -1.66 -1.18
CA GLY A 526 -11.57 -2.39 -1.37
C GLY A 526 -12.47 -1.73 -2.41
N TRP A 527 -12.56 -0.40 -2.41
CA TRP A 527 -13.21 0.35 -3.46
C TRP A 527 -12.54 0.14 -4.82
N GLY A 528 -11.21 0.22 -4.89
CA GLY A 528 -10.45 -0.04 -6.13
C GLY A 528 -10.74 -1.44 -6.70
N LEU A 529 -10.79 -2.47 -5.86
CA LEU A 529 -11.14 -3.84 -6.28
C LEU A 529 -12.60 -3.95 -6.75
N TYR A 530 -13.53 -3.28 -6.09
CA TYR A 530 -14.92 -3.20 -6.53
C TYR A 530 -15.02 -2.48 -7.87
N ALA A 531 -14.29 -1.39 -8.03
CA ALA A 531 -14.22 -0.60 -9.26
C ALA A 531 -13.73 -1.41 -10.48
N GLU A 532 -12.75 -2.32 -10.27
CA GLU A 532 -12.31 -3.24 -11.32
C GLU A 532 -13.46 -4.16 -11.79
N SER A 533 -14.30 -4.63 -10.86
CA SER A 533 -15.46 -5.46 -11.19
C SER A 533 -16.57 -4.65 -11.86
N LEU A 534 -16.86 -3.46 -11.34
CA LEU A 534 -17.82 -2.54 -11.93
C LEU A 534 -17.42 -2.12 -13.36
N ALA A 535 -16.13 -1.91 -13.59
CA ALA A 535 -15.61 -1.58 -14.92
C ALA A 535 -15.85 -2.74 -15.93
N ASP A 536 -15.70 -3.99 -15.51
CA ASP A 536 -16.03 -5.16 -16.34
C ASP A 536 -17.54 -5.22 -16.64
N GLU A 537 -18.39 -5.02 -15.63
CA GLU A 537 -19.86 -4.96 -15.80
C GLU A 537 -20.32 -3.83 -16.74
N LEU A 538 -19.61 -2.71 -16.76
CA LEU A 538 -19.89 -1.56 -17.63
C LEU A 538 -19.28 -1.69 -19.03
N GLY A 539 -18.62 -2.82 -19.34
CA GLY A 539 -18.01 -3.08 -20.65
C GLY A 539 -16.68 -2.36 -20.89
N LEU A 540 -16.05 -1.81 -19.85
CA LEU A 540 -14.75 -1.13 -19.93
C LEU A 540 -13.57 -2.13 -20.02
N MET A 541 -13.83 -3.45 -19.97
CA MET A 541 -12.90 -4.52 -20.27
C MET A 541 -13.38 -5.31 -21.50
N PRO A 542 -13.23 -4.74 -22.71
CA PRO A 542 -13.93 -5.22 -23.90
C PRO A 542 -13.43 -6.57 -24.39
N THR A 543 -12.22 -6.98 -24.05
CA THR A 543 -11.62 -8.20 -24.57
C THR A 543 -11.48 -9.30 -23.50
N PRO A 544 -11.45 -10.60 -23.88
CA PRO A 544 -11.13 -11.67 -22.95
C PRO A 544 -9.74 -11.51 -22.30
N GLU A 545 -8.79 -10.94 -23.02
CA GLU A 545 -7.43 -10.65 -22.55
C GLU A 545 -7.44 -9.60 -21.41
N ASP A 546 -8.27 -8.56 -21.51
CA ASP A 546 -8.44 -7.55 -20.44
C ASP A 546 -9.00 -8.21 -19.16
N ARG A 547 -10.01 -9.08 -19.29
CA ARG A 547 -10.56 -9.86 -18.17
C ARG A 547 -9.54 -10.81 -17.59
N PHE A 548 -8.74 -11.46 -18.43
CA PHE A 548 -7.63 -12.30 -18.00
C PHE A 548 -6.61 -11.49 -17.18
N GLY A 549 -6.29 -10.26 -17.58
CA GLY A 549 -5.41 -9.36 -16.85
C GLY A 549 -5.99 -8.99 -15.47
N ARG A 550 -7.27 -8.66 -15.39
CA ARG A 550 -7.96 -8.41 -14.12
C ARG A 550 -7.91 -9.62 -13.17
N LEU A 551 -8.22 -10.80 -13.70
CA LEU A 551 -8.16 -12.03 -12.92
C LEU A 551 -6.74 -12.37 -12.46
N ALA A 552 -5.72 -12.05 -13.26
CA ALA A 552 -4.33 -12.25 -12.88
C ALA A 552 -3.91 -11.33 -11.73
N ALA A 553 -4.34 -10.07 -11.73
CA ALA A 553 -4.14 -9.16 -10.61
C ALA A 553 -4.88 -9.65 -9.33
N ARG A 554 -6.13 -10.13 -9.47
CA ARG A 554 -6.91 -10.70 -8.35
C ARG A 554 -6.26 -11.96 -7.79
N ARG A 555 -5.82 -12.87 -8.64
CA ARG A 555 -5.08 -14.10 -8.27
C ARG A 555 -3.85 -13.78 -7.43
N TRP A 556 -3.07 -12.81 -7.86
CA TRP A 556 -1.89 -12.36 -7.14
C TRP A 556 -2.22 -11.80 -5.74
N ARG A 557 -3.26 -10.97 -5.63
CA ARG A 557 -3.71 -10.41 -4.35
C ARG A 557 -4.20 -11.49 -3.39
N LEU A 558 -4.98 -12.47 -3.87
CA LEU A 558 -5.45 -13.61 -3.06
C LEU A 558 -4.29 -14.48 -2.57
N ALA A 559 -3.30 -14.75 -3.40
CA ALA A 559 -2.10 -15.47 -2.98
C ALA A 559 -1.35 -14.73 -1.86
N ARG A 560 -1.30 -13.38 -1.89
CA ARG A 560 -0.73 -12.58 -0.81
C ARG A 560 -1.55 -12.67 0.49
N VAL A 561 -2.89 -12.69 0.40
CA VAL A 561 -3.75 -12.90 1.57
C VAL A 561 -3.45 -14.24 2.25
N LEU A 562 -3.32 -15.32 1.46
CA LEU A 562 -2.96 -16.64 1.99
C LEU A 562 -1.59 -16.66 2.66
N VAL A 563 -0.60 -16.04 2.02
CA VAL A 563 0.76 -15.95 2.58
C VAL A 563 0.76 -15.14 3.88
N ASP A 564 0.13 -13.97 3.88
CA ASP A 564 0.07 -13.09 5.03
C ASP A 564 -0.57 -13.77 6.25
N LEU A 565 -1.77 -14.31 6.07
CA LEU A 565 -2.49 -15.01 7.13
C LEU A 565 -1.75 -16.28 7.56
N GLY A 566 -1.23 -17.05 6.60
CA GLY A 566 -0.48 -18.28 6.85
C GLY A 566 0.76 -18.03 7.72
N VAL A 567 1.58 -17.05 7.34
CA VAL A 567 2.82 -16.69 8.04
C VAL A 567 2.52 -16.06 9.40
N HIS A 568 1.72 -15.00 9.43
CA HIS A 568 1.55 -14.17 10.61
C HIS A 568 0.57 -14.74 11.63
N SER A 569 -0.51 -15.40 11.19
CA SER A 569 -1.46 -16.10 12.07
C SER A 569 -1.12 -17.58 12.31
N ARG A 570 -0.04 -18.08 11.65
CA ARG A 570 0.44 -19.47 11.76
C ARG A 570 -0.63 -20.49 11.37
N LEU A 571 -1.32 -20.24 10.27
CA LEU A 571 -2.30 -21.16 9.74
C LEU A 571 -1.62 -22.28 8.93
N PRO A 572 -2.24 -23.46 8.78
CA PRO A 572 -1.64 -24.58 8.05
C PRO A 572 -1.42 -24.23 6.57
N VAL A 573 -0.36 -24.77 5.98
CA VAL A 573 -0.15 -24.70 4.53
C VAL A 573 -1.16 -25.62 3.85
N PRO A 574 -1.95 -25.15 2.87
CA PRO A 574 -2.85 -26.00 2.10
C PRO A 574 -2.11 -27.12 1.36
N ASP A 575 -2.73 -28.27 1.16
CA ASP A 575 -2.08 -29.44 0.54
C ASP A 575 -1.63 -29.19 -0.91
N ASP A 576 -2.41 -28.46 -1.68
CA ASP A 576 -2.08 -28.04 -3.04
C ASP A 576 -0.88 -27.07 -3.06
N VAL A 577 -0.81 -26.16 -2.10
CA VAL A 577 0.35 -25.27 -1.91
C VAL A 577 1.59 -26.06 -1.49
N ALA A 578 1.46 -27.00 -0.56
CA ALA A 578 2.57 -27.85 -0.12
C ALA A 578 3.12 -28.75 -1.26
N ALA A 579 2.30 -29.03 -2.28
CA ALA A 579 2.69 -29.79 -3.47
C ALA A 579 3.42 -28.95 -4.53
N LEU A 580 3.49 -27.63 -4.38
CA LEU A 580 4.21 -26.77 -5.33
C LEU A 580 5.73 -27.05 -5.30
N PRO A 581 6.42 -26.99 -6.46
CA PRO A 581 7.87 -27.18 -6.51
C PRO A 581 8.62 -26.23 -5.59
N GLY A 582 9.37 -26.78 -4.65
CA GLY A 582 10.14 -26.02 -3.65
C GLY A 582 9.34 -25.56 -2.41
N ALA A 583 8.06 -25.86 -2.34
CA ALA A 583 7.26 -25.62 -1.14
C ALA A 583 7.43 -26.75 -0.10
N SER A 584 6.89 -26.53 1.11
CA SER A 584 6.83 -27.49 2.20
C SER A 584 5.51 -27.32 2.97
N ARG A 585 5.27 -28.16 3.99
CA ARG A 585 4.14 -28.03 4.90
C ARG A 585 4.28 -26.92 5.96
N GLU A 586 5.30 -26.08 5.83
CA GLU A 586 5.56 -24.96 6.72
C GLU A 586 5.62 -23.66 5.91
N TRP A 587 5.07 -22.59 6.47
CA TRP A 587 5.21 -21.23 5.92
C TRP A 587 6.62 -20.68 6.17
N ASN A 588 7.58 -21.21 5.44
CA ASN A 588 8.94 -20.70 5.38
C ASN A 588 9.18 -19.91 4.07
N ARG A 589 10.36 -19.29 3.97
CA ARG A 589 10.72 -18.48 2.81
C ARG A 589 10.60 -19.23 1.47
N ALA A 590 10.92 -20.53 1.45
CA ALA A 590 10.83 -21.34 0.24
C ALA A 590 9.37 -21.55 -0.19
N THR A 591 8.48 -21.88 0.75
CA THR A 591 7.04 -22.03 0.51
C THR A 591 6.40 -20.72 0.05
N VAL A 592 6.69 -19.61 0.74
CA VAL A 592 6.23 -18.27 0.33
C VAL A 592 6.69 -17.95 -1.10
N THR A 593 7.96 -18.19 -1.41
CA THR A 593 8.50 -17.98 -2.76
C THR A 593 7.79 -18.85 -3.79
N ALA A 594 7.54 -20.12 -3.49
CA ALA A 594 6.87 -21.05 -4.40
C ALA A 594 5.43 -20.58 -4.69
N VAL A 595 4.67 -20.21 -3.66
CA VAL A 595 3.30 -19.67 -3.80
C VAL A 595 3.29 -18.42 -4.66
N LEU A 596 4.10 -17.44 -4.32
CA LEU A 596 4.13 -16.18 -5.03
C LEU A 596 4.56 -16.36 -6.50
N ARG A 597 5.54 -17.21 -6.77
CA ARG A 597 5.94 -17.56 -8.16
C ARG A 597 4.82 -18.26 -8.92
N HIS A 598 4.16 -19.23 -8.31
CA HIS A 598 3.10 -19.99 -8.96
C HIS A 598 1.91 -19.12 -9.34
N HIS A 599 1.56 -18.17 -8.47
CA HIS A 599 0.41 -17.30 -8.69
C HIS A 599 0.77 -15.98 -9.39
N THR A 600 2.05 -15.67 -9.60
CA THR A 600 2.48 -14.57 -10.46
C THR A 600 2.42 -14.99 -11.92
N VAL A 601 1.23 -14.94 -12.50
CA VAL A 601 1.04 -15.30 -13.92
C VAL A 601 1.69 -14.26 -14.84
N ILE A 602 1.87 -13.03 -14.37
CA ILE A 602 2.14 -11.85 -15.19
C ILE A 602 3.61 -11.40 -15.23
N SER A 603 4.45 -11.71 -14.24
CA SER A 603 5.83 -11.19 -14.26
C SER A 603 6.85 -12.12 -13.62
N GLU A 604 7.81 -12.57 -14.39
CA GLU A 604 9.01 -13.24 -13.86
C GLU A 604 9.99 -12.28 -13.18
N GLY A 605 9.79 -10.94 -13.28
CA GLY A 605 10.73 -9.92 -12.82
C GLY A 605 10.36 -9.15 -11.56
N ARG A 606 9.13 -9.28 -11.03
CA ARG A 606 8.62 -8.44 -9.93
C ARG A 606 8.49 -9.15 -8.57
N LEU A 607 9.13 -10.29 -8.37
CA LEU A 607 9.20 -10.92 -7.05
C LEU A 607 10.24 -10.17 -6.19
N ARG A 608 9.95 -8.93 -5.83
CA ARG A 608 10.51 -8.33 -4.63
C ARG A 608 9.59 -8.74 -3.49
N PHE A 609 10.13 -9.40 -2.49
CA PHE A 609 9.46 -9.63 -1.23
C PHE A 609 9.27 -8.27 -0.56
N GLU A 610 8.10 -7.72 -0.68
CA GLU A 610 7.62 -6.56 0.06
C GLU A 610 6.88 -7.02 1.29
#